data_a8c952440cdd65917755e4f109347be4
#
_entry.id   a8c952440cdd65917755e4f109347be4
#
_cell.length_a   1.000
_cell.length_b   1.000
_cell.length_c   1.000
_cell.angle_alpha   90.00
_cell.angle_beta   90.00
_cell.angle_gamma   90.00
#
_symmetry.space_group_name_H-M   'P 1'
#
loop_
_entity.id
_entity.type
_entity.pdbx_description
1 polymer ?
#
loop_
_entity_poly.entity_id
_entity_poly.type
_entity_poly.pdbx_seq_one_letter_code
_entity_poly.pdbx_strand_id
1 'polypeptide(L)'
;MSEEVIFTEENGIGIITLNRPDRLNALTYPMVQKINKYLNSWEISEHINCVIIEGAGDKSFCAGGDVIKLRKEVLEDGGPPTNLSQSFFYDEYTLNFKISNFKKPFISLINGYTMGGGVGVSMHGSHVVASEKTMFAMPETAIGLFPDVGGGWLLGQLDKGIGAWLSLVGARIKAYDLMKLKLITHYVSSSEIGNLKKMLISSSPSTNDKVDSIINSLSSNPNSEDSVLITNENIIKDAFSFDTIEQIFEKCESLSIIGNEFLNAQFEELKHKSPTSLKISLKQI
;
A
#
# COMPACT_ATOMS: atom_id res chain seq x y z
N MET A 1 -3.24 -26.51 9.61
CA MET A 1 -2.80 -25.33 8.82
C MET A 1 -2.90 -24.12 9.75
N SER A 2 -1.87 -23.31 9.85
CA SER A 2 -1.92 -22.06 10.63
C SER A 2 -2.97 -21.11 10.05
N GLU A 3 -3.61 -20.32 10.87
CA GLU A 3 -4.54 -19.30 10.40
C GLU A 3 -3.80 -18.25 9.55
N GLU A 4 -4.33 -17.94 8.35
CA GLU A 4 -3.73 -16.98 7.39
C GLU A 4 -3.82 -15.53 7.87
N VAL A 5 -4.77 -15.24 8.77
CA VAL A 5 -4.91 -13.95 9.48
C VAL A 5 -5.32 -14.24 10.92
N ILE A 6 -4.66 -13.58 11.84
CA ILE A 6 -4.88 -13.75 13.29
C ILE A 6 -5.54 -12.48 13.82
N PHE A 7 -6.55 -12.66 14.67
CA PHE A 7 -7.23 -11.57 15.37
C PHE A 7 -7.05 -11.76 16.86
N THR A 8 -6.57 -10.70 17.53
CA THR A 8 -6.50 -10.68 19.00
C THR A 8 -7.13 -9.37 19.51
N GLU A 9 -7.62 -9.43 20.74
CA GLU A 9 -8.13 -8.25 21.45
C GLU A 9 -7.37 -8.14 22.76
N GLU A 10 -6.63 -7.04 22.91
CA GLU A 10 -5.77 -6.81 24.07
C GLU A 10 -6.01 -5.39 24.60
N ASN A 11 -6.48 -5.29 25.86
CA ASN A 11 -6.72 -4.02 26.53
C ASN A 11 -7.45 -2.96 25.67
N GLY A 12 -8.52 -3.36 24.99
CA GLY A 12 -9.31 -2.45 24.16
C GLY A 12 -8.70 -2.18 22.77
N ILE A 13 -7.68 -2.89 22.37
CA ILE A 13 -7.09 -2.83 21.03
C ILE A 13 -7.45 -4.07 20.23
N GLY A 14 -8.08 -3.89 19.07
CA GLY A 14 -8.25 -4.94 18.08
C GLY A 14 -6.97 -5.05 17.22
N ILE A 15 -6.36 -6.23 17.16
CA ILE A 15 -5.12 -6.45 16.42
C ILE A 15 -5.37 -7.43 15.29
N ILE A 16 -5.01 -7.04 14.07
CA ILE A 16 -5.05 -7.86 12.86
C ILE A 16 -3.62 -8.18 12.46
N THR A 17 -3.23 -9.44 12.50
CA THR A 17 -1.93 -9.89 12.02
C THR A 17 -2.11 -10.70 10.74
N LEU A 18 -1.64 -10.16 9.62
CA LEU A 18 -1.57 -10.88 8.34
C LEU A 18 -0.50 -11.97 8.47
N ASN A 19 -0.88 -13.25 8.42
CA ASN A 19 -0.02 -14.35 8.86
C ASN A 19 0.28 -15.37 7.76
N ARG A 20 0.84 -14.88 6.66
CA ARG A 20 1.36 -15.69 5.55
C ARG A 20 2.78 -15.25 5.17
N PRO A 21 3.76 -15.24 6.11
CA PRO A 21 5.10 -14.68 5.85
C PRO A 21 5.82 -15.35 4.66
N ASP A 22 5.61 -16.64 4.43
CA ASP A 22 6.16 -17.39 3.28
C ASP A 22 5.57 -16.95 1.93
N ARG A 23 4.47 -16.20 1.95
CA ARG A 23 3.80 -15.62 0.78
C ARG A 23 3.77 -14.09 0.86
N LEU A 24 4.72 -13.49 1.58
CA LEU A 24 4.81 -12.05 1.80
C LEU A 24 3.49 -11.43 2.29
N ASN A 25 2.74 -12.17 3.09
CA ASN A 25 1.43 -11.81 3.64
C ASN A 25 0.37 -11.43 2.58
N ALA A 26 0.47 -11.99 1.37
CA ALA A 26 -0.50 -11.75 0.30
C ALA A 26 -1.92 -12.13 0.74
N LEU A 27 -2.89 -11.25 0.42
CA LEU A 27 -4.29 -11.36 0.83
C LEU A 27 -5.00 -12.45 0.03
N THR A 28 -5.64 -13.38 0.75
CA THR A 28 -6.58 -14.33 0.18
C THR A 28 -8.01 -13.86 0.39
N TYR A 29 -8.95 -14.37 -0.42
CA TYR A 29 -10.37 -14.06 -0.25
C TYR A 29 -10.88 -14.35 1.16
N PRO A 30 -10.59 -15.51 1.80
CA PRO A 30 -10.97 -15.74 3.19
C PRO A 30 -10.37 -14.75 4.19
N MET A 31 -9.14 -14.23 3.96
CA MET A 31 -8.58 -13.18 4.81
C MET A 31 -9.41 -11.90 4.71
N VAL A 32 -9.72 -11.44 3.50
CA VAL A 32 -10.54 -10.24 3.26
C VAL A 32 -11.90 -10.36 3.94
N GLN A 33 -12.58 -11.49 3.79
CA GLN A 33 -13.87 -11.75 4.45
C GLN A 33 -13.78 -11.69 5.98
N LYS A 34 -12.76 -12.32 6.56
CA LYS A 34 -12.55 -12.31 8.02
C LYS A 34 -12.25 -10.89 8.52
N ILE A 35 -11.37 -10.14 7.84
CA ILE A 35 -11.05 -8.76 8.22
C ILE A 35 -12.31 -7.89 8.19
N ASN A 36 -13.11 -7.97 7.12
CA ASN A 36 -14.39 -7.26 7.02
C ASN A 36 -15.32 -7.57 8.21
N LYS A 37 -15.44 -8.86 8.57
CA LYS A 37 -16.28 -9.30 9.68
C LYS A 37 -15.81 -8.73 11.01
N TYR A 38 -14.51 -8.79 11.32
CA TYR A 38 -13.96 -8.28 12.57
C TYR A 38 -14.06 -6.75 12.65
N LEU A 39 -13.76 -6.02 11.57
CA LEU A 39 -13.91 -4.56 11.56
C LEU A 39 -15.36 -4.13 11.76
N ASN A 40 -16.34 -4.84 11.18
CA ASN A 40 -17.76 -4.58 11.43
C ASN A 40 -18.11 -4.71 12.94
N SER A 41 -17.61 -5.76 13.57
CA SER A 41 -17.83 -6.02 15.01
C SER A 41 -17.11 -4.99 15.89
N TRP A 42 -15.84 -4.68 15.56
CA TRP A 42 -15.02 -3.76 16.35
C TRP A 42 -15.45 -2.30 16.23
N GLU A 43 -16.00 -1.90 15.10
CA GLU A 43 -16.48 -0.54 14.90
C GLU A 43 -17.59 -0.16 15.88
N ILE A 44 -18.50 -1.09 16.17
CA ILE A 44 -19.65 -0.90 17.06
C ILE A 44 -19.40 -1.34 18.51
N SER A 45 -18.30 -2.05 18.78
CA SER A 45 -17.95 -2.55 20.11
C SER A 45 -17.54 -1.40 21.03
N GLU A 46 -18.15 -1.31 22.21
CA GLU A 46 -17.74 -0.36 23.25
C GLU A 46 -16.41 -0.76 23.93
N HIS A 47 -15.97 -2.01 23.74
CA HIS A 47 -14.74 -2.54 24.34
C HIS A 47 -13.49 -2.31 23.47
N ILE A 48 -13.65 -2.01 22.19
CA ILE A 48 -12.53 -1.74 21.30
C ILE A 48 -12.39 -0.23 21.08
N ASN A 49 -11.23 0.31 21.39
CA ASN A 49 -10.91 1.73 21.29
C ASN A 49 -10.21 2.10 19.97
N CYS A 50 -9.30 1.25 19.50
CA CYS A 50 -8.64 1.40 18.21
C CYS A 50 -8.24 0.05 17.61
N VAL A 51 -7.79 0.07 16.37
CA VAL A 51 -7.36 -1.12 15.62
C VAL A 51 -5.90 -0.97 15.17
N ILE A 52 -5.13 -2.03 15.31
CA ILE A 52 -3.78 -2.14 14.74
C ILE A 52 -3.82 -3.23 13.66
N ILE A 53 -3.22 -2.96 12.49
CA ILE A 53 -2.93 -3.96 11.47
C ILE A 53 -1.42 -4.05 11.24
N GLU A 54 -0.91 -5.29 11.19
CA GLU A 54 0.51 -5.59 10.99
C GLU A 54 0.71 -6.84 10.13
N GLY A 55 1.90 -7.04 9.62
CA GLY A 55 2.32 -8.27 8.92
C GLY A 55 3.19 -9.15 9.80
N ALA A 56 2.99 -10.47 9.77
CA ALA A 56 3.88 -11.43 10.41
C ALA A 56 5.20 -11.57 9.65
N GLY A 57 6.28 -11.80 10.38
CA GLY A 57 7.64 -11.94 9.84
C GLY A 57 8.32 -10.60 9.58
N ASP A 58 9.53 -10.66 8.96
CA ASP A 58 10.43 -9.51 8.89
C ASP A 58 10.53 -8.85 7.51
N LYS A 59 9.92 -9.46 6.47
CA LYS A 59 10.11 -9.03 5.08
C LYS A 59 9.00 -8.14 4.56
N SER A 60 7.76 -8.41 4.95
CA SER A 60 6.61 -7.80 4.32
C SER A 60 5.51 -7.49 5.32
N PHE A 61 4.93 -6.31 5.19
CA PHE A 61 3.61 -6.06 5.73
C PHE A 61 2.57 -6.84 4.90
N CYS A 62 2.45 -6.52 3.60
CA CYS A 62 1.61 -7.23 2.65
C CYS A 62 2.02 -6.87 1.21
N ALA A 63 2.31 -7.87 0.38
CA ALA A 63 2.73 -7.68 -1.01
C ALA A 63 1.59 -7.70 -2.03
N GLY A 64 0.33 -7.54 -1.60
CA GLY A 64 -0.84 -7.47 -2.48
C GLY A 64 -1.80 -8.64 -2.34
N GLY A 65 -2.74 -8.75 -3.27
CA GLY A 65 -3.66 -9.89 -3.37
C GLY A 65 -2.98 -11.16 -3.87
N ASP A 66 -3.49 -12.34 -3.50
CA ASP A 66 -3.00 -13.63 -4.00
C ASP A 66 -3.50 -13.87 -5.44
N VAL A 67 -2.96 -13.09 -6.38
CA VAL A 67 -3.32 -13.13 -7.80
C VAL A 67 -2.99 -14.47 -8.49
N ILE A 68 -2.08 -15.28 -7.89
CA ILE A 68 -1.77 -16.61 -8.42
C ILE A 68 -2.99 -17.52 -8.31
N LYS A 69 -3.67 -17.49 -7.17
CA LYS A 69 -4.89 -18.26 -6.93
C LYS A 69 -6.03 -17.79 -7.84
N LEU A 70 -6.23 -16.46 -7.96
CA LEU A 70 -7.22 -15.88 -8.85
C LEU A 70 -6.97 -16.29 -10.32
N ARG A 71 -5.72 -16.16 -10.79
CA ARG A 71 -5.35 -16.57 -12.16
C ARG A 71 -5.64 -18.05 -12.43
N LYS A 72 -5.29 -18.92 -11.48
CA LYS A 72 -5.52 -20.36 -11.62
C LYS A 72 -7.00 -20.66 -11.85
N GLU A 73 -7.88 -20.09 -11.03
CA GLU A 73 -9.31 -20.28 -11.13
C GLU A 73 -9.89 -19.72 -12.45
N VAL A 74 -9.46 -18.51 -12.84
CA VAL A 74 -9.87 -17.92 -14.13
C VAL A 74 -9.54 -18.83 -15.30
N LEU A 75 -8.37 -19.51 -15.27
CA LEU A 75 -7.97 -20.44 -16.32
C LEU A 75 -8.79 -21.74 -16.29
N GLU A 76 -9.14 -22.24 -15.10
CA GLU A 76 -9.95 -23.45 -14.92
C GLU A 76 -11.40 -23.24 -15.35
N ASP A 77 -11.96 -22.04 -15.12
CA ASP A 77 -13.34 -21.67 -15.49
C ASP A 77 -13.51 -21.18 -16.94
N GLY A 78 -12.43 -21.18 -17.73
CA GLY A 78 -12.49 -20.83 -19.16
C GLY A 78 -12.46 -19.35 -19.49
N GLY A 79 -12.16 -18.50 -18.51
CA GLY A 79 -11.94 -17.06 -18.69
C GLY A 79 -12.66 -16.15 -17.67
N PRO A 80 -12.26 -14.87 -17.57
CA PRO A 80 -12.92 -13.92 -16.69
C PRO A 80 -14.28 -13.43 -17.26
N PRO A 81 -15.22 -12.95 -16.41
CA PRO A 81 -15.11 -12.92 -14.95
C PRO A 81 -15.53 -14.26 -14.31
N THR A 82 -14.85 -14.67 -13.23
CA THR A 82 -15.25 -15.80 -12.38
C THR A 82 -16.01 -15.31 -11.15
N ASN A 83 -16.77 -16.20 -10.49
CA ASN A 83 -17.46 -15.86 -9.25
C ASN A 83 -16.46 -15.44 -8.15
N LEU A 84 -15.33 -16.13 -8.04
CA LEU A 84 -14.30 -15.77 -7.05
C LEU A 84 -13.67 -14.41 -7.35
N SER A 85 -13.28 -14.14 -8.60
CA SER A 85 -12.65 -12.87 -8.93
C SER A 85 -13.58 -11.69 -8.67
N GLN A 86 -14.86 -11.80 -9.02
CA GLN A 86 -15.85 -10.75 -8.73
C GLN A 86 -16.04 -10.55 -7.22
N SER A 87 -16.21 -11.64 -6.47
CA SER A 87 -16.42 -11.57 -5.02
C SER A 87 -15.17 -11.06 -4.30
N PHE A 88 -13.98 -11.49 -4.73
CA PHE A 88 -12.70 -11.03 -4.13
C PHE A 88 -12.56 -9.52 -4.27
N PHE A 89 -12.62 -8.98 -5.48
CA PHE A 89 -12.44 -7.54 -5.70
C PHE A 89 -13.56 -6.71 -5.06
N TYR A 90 -14.80 -7.19 -5.11
CA TYR A 90 -15.91 -6.49 -4.45
C TYR A 90 -15.69 -6.38 -2.93
N ASP A 91 -15.35 -7.48 -2.27
CA ASP A 91 -15.15 -7.51 -0.83
C ASP A 91 -13.87 -6.77 -0.42
N GLU A 92 -12.80 -6.85 -1.23
CA GLU A 92 -11.55 -6.11 -1.00
C GLU A 92 -11.76 -4.60 -1.10
N TYR A 93 -12.44 -4.11 -2.15
CA TYR A 93 -12.70 -2.68 -2.28
C TYR A 93 -13.68 -2.17 -1.23
N THR A 94 -14.64 -3.00 -0.84
CA THR A 94 -15.52 -2.71 0.31
C THR A 94 -14.72 -2.59 1.61
N LEU A 95 -13.72 -3.46 1.81
CA LEU A 95 -12.81 -3.40 2.95
C LEU A 95 -11.98 -2.11 2.95
N ASN A 96 -11.41 -1.74 1.80
CA ASN A 96 -10.62 -0.51 1.69
C ASN A 96 -11.47 0.73 2.00
N PHE A 97 -12.70 0.80 1.46
CA PHE A 97 -13.66 1.86 1.76
C PHE A 97 -14.03 1.90 3.25
N LYS A 98 -14.22 0.72 3.87
CA LYS A 98 -14.48 0.63 5.31
C LYS A 98 -13.31 1.18 6.14
N ILE A 99 -12.07 0.82 5.81
CA ILE A 99 -10.88 1.32 6.51
C ILE A 99 -10.80 2.85 6.40
N SER A 100 -11.06 3.41 5.22
CA SER A 100 -11.04 4.88 5.02
C SER A 100 -12.11 5.64 5.80
N ASN A 101 -13.19 4.97 6.17
CA ASN A 101 -14.32 5.55 6.92
C ASN A 101 -14.44 5.00 8.35
N PHE A 102 -13.42 4.28 8.82
CA PHE A 102 -13.47 3.63 10.13
C PHE A 102 -13.50 4.67 11.25
N LYS A 103 -14.48 4.56 12.16
CA LYS A 103 -14.79 5.62 13.15
C LYS A 103 -13.84 5.68 14.34
N LYS A 104 -12.97 4.68 14.48
CA LYS A 104 -11.97 4.60 15.55
C LYS A 104 -10.59 4.74 14.95
N PRO A 105 -9.54 5.08 15.70
CA PRO A 105 -8.19 5.10 15.18
C PRO A 105 -7.83 3.74 14.55
N PHE A 106 -7.36 3.78 13.32
CA PHE A 106 -6.88 2.60 12.57
C PHE A 106 -5.40 2.81 12.25
N ILE A 107 -4.54 1.98 12.86
CA ILE A 107 -3.09 2.14 12.88
C ILE A 107 -2.47 1.02 12.05
N SER A 108 -1.80 1.37 10.97
CA SER A 108 -1.11 0.42 10.08
C SER A 108 0.40 0.45 10.35
N LEU A 109 0.95 -0.65 10.84
CA LEU A 109 2.40 -0.81 11.07
C LEU A 109 3.02 -1.44 9.81
N ILE A 110 3.37 -0.62 8.82
CA ILE A 110 3.84 -1.08 7.51
C ILE A 110 5.36 -1.35 7.49
N ASN A 111 5.81 -2.31 8.29
CA ASN A 111 7.21 -2.69 8.40
C ASN A 111 7.59 -3.73 7.34
N GLY A 112 8.09 -3.30 6.16
CA GLY A 112 8.46 -4.14 5.04
C GLY A 112 7.72 -3.83 3.74
N TYR A 113 7.66 -4.78 2.81
CA TYR A 113 6.95 -4.61 1.53
C TYR A 113 5.47 -4.32 1.74
N THR A 114 4.99 -3.24 1.14
CA THR A 114 3.61 -2.77 1.19
C THR A 114 3.20 -2.42 -0.24
N MET A 115 2.52 -3.35 -0.92
CA MET A 115 2.26 -3.25 -2.35
C MET A 115 0.81 -3.65 -2.69
N GLY A 116 0.23 -3.06 -3.72
CA GLY A 116 -1.09 -3.43 -4.24
C GLY A 116 -2.16 -3.51 -3.15
N GLY A 117 -2.83 -4.65 -2.97
CA GLY A 117 -3.80 -4.87 -1.89
C GLY A 117 -3.27 -4.55 -0.48
N GLY A 118 -1.94 -4.64 -0.26
CA GLY A 118 -1.30 -4.20 0.99
C GLY A 118 -1.42 -2.70 1.21
N VAL A 119 -1.34 -1.90 0.14
CA VAL A 119 -1.63 -0.46 0.17
C VAL A 119 -3.10 -0.25 0.55
N GLY A 120 -4.00 -1.01 -0.06
CA GLY A 120 -5.45 -0.92 0.20
C GLY A 120 -5.84 -1.17 1.66
N VAL A 121 -5.21 -2.13 2.35
CA VAL A 121 -5.53 -2.43 3.76
C VAL A 121 -4.74 -1.61 4.77
N SER A 122 -3.86 -0.69 4.32
CA SER A 122 -3.02 0.12 5.22
C SER A 122 -3.16 1.63 5.02
N MET A 123 -3.06 2.13 3.78
CA MET A 123 -2.86 3.56 3.51
C MET A 123 -4.11 4.41 3.68
N HIS A 124 -5.28 3.81 3.87
CA HIS A 124 -6.55 4.51 4.05
C HIS A 124 -6.92 4.70 5.53
N GLY A 125 -6.17 4.11 6.46
CA GLY A 125 -6.37 4.29 7.90
C GLY A 125 -5.95 5.67 8.40
N SER A 126 -6.28 5.96 9.66
CA SER A 126 -5.93 7.26 10.28
C SER A 126 -4.43 7.43 10.52
N HIS A 127 -3.71 6.35 10.79
CA HIS A 127 -2.27 6.38 11.09
C HIS A 127 -1.55 5.31 10.29
N VAL A 128 -0.58 5.75 9.49
CA VAL A 128 0.30 4.88 8.70
C VAL A 128 1.73 5.06 9.19
N VAL A 129 2.25 4.05 9.88
CA VAL A 129 3.58 4.07 10.49
C VAL A 129 4.52 3.22 9.65
N ALA A 130 5.48 3.89 9.00
CA ALA A 130 6.53 3.24 8.21
C ALA A 130 7.82 3.06 9.01
N SER A 131 8.70 2.22 8.52
CA SER A 131 10.07 2.04 9.01
C SER A 131 11.09 2.11 7.87
N GLU A 132 12.37 1.98 8.16
CA GLU A 132 13.43 1.88 7.15
C GLU A 132 13.29 0.63 6.25
N LYS A 133 12.53 -0.38 6.69
CA LYS A 133 12.24 -1.58 5.91
C LYS A 133 11.08 -1.39 4.94
N THR A 134 10.29 -0.32 5.11
CA THR A 134 9.12 -0.08 4.27
C THR A 134 9.52 0.14 2.81
N MET A 135 8.88 -0.61 1.92
CA MET A 135 8.99 -0.44 0.48
C MET A 135 7.60 -0.45 -0.14
N PHE A 136 7.20 0.69 -0.65
CA PHE A 136 5.91 0.89 -1.31
C PHE A 136 6.02 0.72 -2.82
N ALA A 137 5.01 0.12 -3.44
CA ALA A 137 4.77 0.18 -4.89
C ALA A 137 3.31 -0.14 -5.23
N MET A 138 2.85 0.36 -6.39
CA MET A 138 1.63 -0.09 -7.06
C MET A 138 2.00 -0.72 -8.42
N PRO A 139 2.36 -2.03 -8.44
CA PRO A 139 2.96 -2.67 -9.61
C PRO A 139 1.95 -3.27 -10.59
N GLU A 140 0.67 -2.93 -10.49
CA GLU A 140 -0.46 -3.58 -11.16
C GLU A 140 -0.34 -3.56 -12.69
N THR A 141 0.23 -2.50 -13.27
CA THR A 141 0.43 -2.39 -14.73
C THR A 141 1.29 -3.50 -15.33
N ALA A 142 2.18 -4.11 -14.51
CA ALA A 142 3.01 -5.22 -14.93
C ALA A 142 2.24 -6.54 -15.08
N ILE A 143 1.06 -6.65 -14.49
CA ILE A 143 0.21 -7.86 -14.54
C ILE A 143 -1.09 -7.66 -15.30
N GLY A 144 -1.22 -6.55 -16.04
CA GLY A 144 -2.43 -6.26 -16.83
C GLY A 144 -3.58 -5.68 -16.02
N LEU A 145 -3.33 -5.19 -14.80
CA LEU A 145 -4.27 -4.47 -13.95
C LEU A 145 -3.86 -2.98 -13.90
N PHE A 146 -4.51 -2.19 -13.10
CA PHE A 146 -4.23 -0.78 -12.81
C PHE A 146 -4.16 -0.60 -11.28
N PRO A 147 -3.56 0.47 -10.75
CA PRO A 147 -3.60 0.78 -9.32
C PRO A 147 -5.05 0.88 -8.83
N ASP A 148 -5.55 -0.23 -8.31
CA ASP A 148 -6.87 -0.40 -7.71
C ASP A 148 -6.84 -0.07 -6.21
N VAL A 149 -7.65 -0.69 -5.38
CA VAL A 149 -7.68 -0.57 -3.91
C VAL A 149 -7.61 0.86 -3.37
N GLY A 150 -8.09 1.84 -4.12
CA GLY A 150 -7.96 3.27 -3.82
C GLY A 150 -6.62 3.89 -4.24
N GLY A 151 -5.73 3.12 -4.89
CA GLY A 151 -4.42 3.58 -5.35
C GLY A 151 -4.51 4.74 -6.34
N GLY A 152 -5.46 4.71 -7.29
CA GLY A 152 -5.69 5.80 -8.23
C GLY A 152 -6.05 7.11 -7.52
N TRP A 153 -6.91 7.07 -6.48
CA TRP A 153 -7.22 8.24 -5.66
C TRP A 153 -6.00 8.72 -4.87
N LEU A 154 -5.27 7.81 -4.23
CA LEU A 154 -4.09 8.12 -3.42
C LEU A 154 -3.00 8.79 -4.24
N LEU A 155 -2.67 8.24 -5.41
CA LEU A 155 -1.63 8.76 -6.29
C LEU A 155 -2.08 10.01 -7.06
N GLY A 156 -3.37 10.15 -7.33
CA GLY A 156 -3.96 11.35 -7.94
C GLY A 156 -3.95 12.60 -7.06
N GLN A 157 -3.69 12.47 -5.74
CA GLN A 157 -3.48 13.61 -4.84
C GLN A 157 -2.06 14.20 -4.93
N LEU A 158 -1.13 13.48 -5.58
CA LEU A 158 0.25 13.91 -5.73
C LEU A 158 0.41 14.89 -6.91
N ASP A 159 1.60 15.48 -7.04
CA ASP A 159 1.99 16.12 -8.31
C ASP A 159 1.78 15.13 -9.45
N LYS A 160 1.16 15.62 -10.55
CA LYS A 160 0.74 14.77 -11.67
C LYS A 160 1.86 13.87 -12.19
N GLY A 161 3.06 14.41 -12.40
CA GLY A 161 4.19 13.64 -12.89
C GLY A 161 4.64 12.55 -11.91
N ILE A 162 4.61 12.84 -10.61
CA ILE A 162 4.97 11.87 -9.57
C ILE A 162 3.90 10.77 -9.47
N GLY A 163 2.62 11.16 -9.40
CA GLY A 163 1.51 10.19 -9.36
C GLY A 163 1.50 9.28 -10.59
N ALA A 164 1.69 9.85 -11.78
CA ALA A 164 1.78 9.10 -13.02
C ALA A 164 2.97 8.14 -13.02
N TRP A 165 4.16 8.60 -12.63
CA TRP A 165 5.34 7.74 -12.52
C TRP A 165 5.12 6.54 -11.59
N LEU A 166 4.62 6.77 -10.37
CA LEU A 166 4.34 5.71 -9.41
C LEU A 166 3.30 4.72 -9.94
N SER A 167 2.26 5.22 -10.61
CA SER A 167 1.15 4.42 -11.14
C SER A 167 1.55 3.62 -12.39
N LEU A 168 2.24 4.23 -13.33
CA LEU A 168 2.53 3.64 -14.63
C LEU A 168 3.72 2.67 -14.57
N VAL A 169 4.79 3.08 -13.91
CA VAL A 169 6.01 2.27 -13.78
C VAL A 169 5.86 1.22 -12.69
N GLY A 170 5.04 1.51 -11.65
CA GLY A 170 5.02 0.71 -10.43
C GLY A 170 6.30 0.90 -9.63
N ALA A 171 6.82 2.12 -9.63
CA ALA A 171 8.10 2.45 -9.03
C ALA A 171 8.10 2.18 -7.51
N ARG A 172 9.27 1.74 -7.02
CA ARG A 172 9.47 1.43 -5.60
C ARG A 172 10.05 2.63 -4.90
N ILE A 173 9.40 3.07 -3.82
CA ILE A 173 9.87 4.15 -2.96
C ILE A 173 9.90 3.72 -1.50
N LYS A 174 10.77 4.35 -0.71
CA LYS A 174 10.98 4.05 0.70
C LYS A 174 10.41 5.14 1.61
N ALA A 175 10.60 4.98 2.91
CA ALA A 175 9.98 5.81 3.94
C ALA A 175 10.24 7.32 3.80
N TYR A 176 11.44 7.73 3.37
CA TYR A 176 11.74 9.15 3.15
C TYR A 176 10.84 9.77 2.07
N ASP A 177 10.74 9.11 0.91
CA ASP A 177 9.90 9.57 -0.18
C ASP A 177 8.41 9.52 0.20
N LEU A 178 7.99 8.47 0.91
CA LEU A 178 6.62 8.36 1.42
C LEU A 178 6.27 9.50 2.37
N MET A 179 7.17 9.88 3.26
CA MET A 179 6.98 11.01 4.18
C MET A 179 6.96 12.34 3.42
N LYS A 180 7.88 12.54 2.47
CA LYS A 180 7.93 13.73 1.60
C LYS A 180 6.64 13.91 0.81
N LEU A 181 6.08 12.81 0.30
CA LEU A 181 4.83 12.79 -0.47
C LEU A 181 3.58 12.78 0.42
N LYS A 182 3.72 12.77 1.76
CA LYS A 182 2.62 12.67 2.73
C LYS A 182 1.74 11.42 2.56
N LEU A 183 2.32 10.33 2.06
CA LEU A 183 1.67 9.03 1.94
C LEU A 183 1.70 8.24 3.24
N ILE A 184 2.57 8.59 4.19
CA ILE A 184 2.59 8.06 5.55
C ILE A 184 2.45 9.19 6.55
N THR A 185 1.96 8.87 7.74
CA THR A 185 1.78 9.85 8.83
C THR A 185 3.00 9.93 9.73
N HIS A 186 3.66 8.79 9.99
CA HIS A 186 4.77 8.70 10.93
C HIS A 186 5.86 7.74 10.42
N TYR A 187 7.07 7.96 10.91
CA TYR A 187 8.19 7.05 10.75
C TYR A 187 8.73 6.64 12.13
N VAL A 188 8.86 5.33 12.34
CA VAL A 188 9.42 4.74 13.56
C VAL A 188 10.42 3.66 13.13
N SER A 189 11.61 3.63 13.73
CA SER A 189 12.60 2.58 13.44
C SER A 189 11.99 1.18 13.60
N SER A 190 12.35 0.25 12.74
CA SER A 190 11.85 -1.13 12.80
C SER A 190 12.16 -1.82 14.14
N SER A 191 13.24 -1.43 14.81
CA SER A 191 13.60 -1.90 16.15
C SER A 191 12.61 -1.44 17.22
N GLU A 192 11.91 -0.32 17.01
CA GLU A 192 10.97 0.28 17.96
C GLU A 192 9.50 -0.07 17.66
N ILE A 193 9.17 -0.67 16.52
CA ILE A 193 7.79 -1.05 16.16
C ILE A 193 7.17 -1.95 17.23
N GLY A 194 7.92 -2.92 17.75
CA GLY A 194 7.46 -3.80 18.82
C GLY A 194 7.19 -3.06 20.15
N ASN A 195 8.01 -2.06 20.47
CA ASN A 195 7.84 -1.19 21.62
C ASN A 195 6.62 -0.28 21.43
N LEU A 196 6.48 0.34 20.27
CA LEU A 196 5.30 1.14 19.91
C LEU A 196 4.00 0.35 20.10
N LYS A 197 3.94 -0.86 19.55
CA LYS A 197 2.77 -1.73 19.71
C LYS A 197 2.43 -1.98 21.19
N LYS A 198 3.44 -2.27 22.03
CA LYS A 198 3.24 -2.46 23.47
C LYS A 198 2.72 -1.19 24.16
N MET A 199 3.24 -0.01 23.80
CA MET A 199 2.78 1.27 24.34
C MET A 199 1.33 1.56 23.94
N LEU A 200 0.94 1.33 22.69
CA LEU A 200 -0.44 1.46 22.23
C LEU A 200 -1.37 0.52 23.02
N ILE A 201 -1.01 -0.75 23.17
CA ILE A 201 -1.80 -1.73 23.93
C ILE A 201 -1.92 -1.30 25.40
N SER A 202 -0.84 -0.91 26.05
CA SER A 202 -0.87 -0.52 27.47
C SER A 202 -1.69 0.74 27.73
N SER A 203 -1.68 1.68 26.78
CA SER A 203 -2.35 2.99 26.92
C SER A 203 -3.80 2.97 26.42
N SER A 204 -4.17 2.03 25.58
CA SER A 204 -5.52 1.88 25.01
C SER A 204 -6.13 3.21 24.49
N PRO A 205 -5.46 3.90 23.54
CA PRO A 205 -5.91 5.21 23.09
C PRO A 205 -7.23 5.10 22.31
N SER A 206 -8.16 6.04 22.57
CA SER A 206 -9.49 6.06 21.94
C SER A 206 -9.69 7.22 20.97
N THR A 207 -8.69 8.07 20.78
CA THR A 207 -8.72 9.22 19.87
C THR A 207 -7.42 9.31 19.07
N ASN A 208 -7.50 9.96 17.90
CA ASN A 208 -6.34 10.17 17.05
C ASN A 208 -5.24 10.94 17.78
N ASP A 209 -5.57 12.01 18.51
CA ASP A 209 -4.58 12.82 19.26
C ASP A 209 -3.80 12.00 20.30
N LYS A 210 -4.46 11.05 20.95
CA LYS A 210 -3.79 10.14 21.91
C LYS A 210 -2.88 9.16 21.20
N VAL A 211 -3.30 8.66 20.04
CA VAL A 211 -2.47 7.78 19.19
C VAL A 211 -1.27 8.56 18.69
N ASP A 212 -1.47 9.78 18.14
CA ASP A 212 -0.39 10.66 17.69
C ASP A 212 0.63 10.92 18.81
N SER A 213 0.17 11.22 20.02
CA SER A 213 1.07 11.47 21.17
C SER A 213 1.97 10.26 21.47
N ILE A 214 1.43 9.04 21.37
CA ILE A 214 2.20 7.82 21.61
C ILE A 214 3.20 7.58 20.47
N ILE A 215 2.74 7.66 19.22
CA ILE A 215 3.60 7.41 18.06
C ILE A 215 4.72 8.46 17.99
N ASN A 216 4.40 9.74 18.20
CA ASN A 216 5.37 10.85 18.20
C ASN A 216 6.47 10.69 19.23
N SER A 217 6.22 10.01 20.36
CA SER A 217 7.26 9.76 21.37
C SER A 217 8.39 8.83 20.89
N LEU A 218 8.15 8.05 19.83
CA LEU A 218 9.12 7.15 19.20
C LEU A 218 9.44 7.53 17.75
N SER A 219 8.75 8.55 17.22
CA SER A 219 8.95 8.99 15.84
C SER A 219 10.29 9.66 15.63
N SER A 220 10.86 9.47 14.45
CA SER A 220 12.07 10.12 13.99
C SER A 220 11.96 10.48 12.51
N ASN A 221 12.99 11.08 11.95
CA ASN A 221 13.04 11.33 10.51
C ASN A 221 13.67 10.15 9.79
N PRO A 222 13.09 9.69 8.66
CA PRO A 222 13.70 8.66 7.84
C PRO A 222 15.00 9.16 7.19
N ASN A 223 15.96 8.25 6.97
CA ASN A 223 17.18 8.55 6.25
C ASN A 223 16.90 8.89 4.79
N SER A 224 17.52 9.94 4.27
CA SER A 224 17.34 10.41 2.90
C SER A 224 18.23 9.70 1.86
N GLU A 225 19.21 8.91 2.27
CA GLU A 225 20.16 8.24 1.37
C GLU A 225 19.50 7.32 0.35
N ASP A 226 18.37 6.72 0.73
CA ASP A 226 17.60 5.83 -0.13
C ASP A 226 16.52 6.56 -0.96
N SER A 227 16.48 7.89 -0.94
CA SER A 227 15.46 8.66 -1.66
C SER A 227 15.69 8.68 -3.16
N VAL A 228 14.69 8.27 -3.91
CA VAL A 228 14.65 8.41 -5.36
C VAL A 228 14.33 9.85 -5.76
N LEU A 229 13.48 10.54 -4.97
CA LEU A 229 12.98 11.88 -5.31
C LEU A 229 13.99 12.99 -5.06
N ILE A 230 14.99 12.83 -4.18
CA ILE A 230 15.97 13.89 -3.93
C ILE A 230 16.71 14.27 -5.22
N THR A 231 17.10 13.28 -6.01
CA THR A 231 17.91 13.50 -7.22
C THR A 231 17.09 13.52 -8.49
N ASN A 232 15.92 12.89 -8.51
CA ASN A 232 15.20 12.61 -9.75
C ASN A 232 13.82 13.28 -9.84
N GLU A 233 13.36 14.01 -8.83
CA GLU A 233 12.00 14.58 -8.81
C GLU A 233 11.71 15.43 -10.04
N ASN A 234 12.62 16.34 -10.41
CA ASN A 234 12.40 17.23 -11.54
C ASN A 234 12.33 16.51 -12.89
N ILE A 235 13.19 15.50 -13.10
CA ILE A 235 13.17 14.73 -14.35
C ILE A 235 11.95 13.80 -14.42
N ILE A 236 11.48 13.26 -13.29
CA ILE A 236 10.25 12.50 -13.21
C ILE A 236 9.06 13.39 -13.60
N LYS A 237 8.95 14.59 -13.02
CA LYS A 237 7.89 15.55 -13.35
C LYS A 237 7.94 15.95 -14.82
N ASP A 238 9.14 16.23 -15.36
CA ASP A 238 9.31 16.57 -16.77
C ASP A 238 8.89 15.44 -17.73
N ALA A 239 9.15 14.19 -17.34
CA ALA A 239 8.88 13.03 -18.19
C ALA A 239 7.43 12.51 -18.10
N PHE A 240 6.77 12.63 -16.94
CA PHE A 240 5.49 11.97 -16.68
C PHE A 240 4.27 12.90 -16.55
N SER A 241 4.40 14.22 -16.72
CA SER A 241 3.28 15.19 -16.54
C SER A 241 2.36 15.34 -17.77
N PHE A 242 2.41 14.46 -18.72
CA PHE A 242 1.62 14.52 -19.95
C PHE A 242 0.24 13.85 -19.81
N ASP A 243 -0.69 14.19 -20.73
CA ASP A 243 -2.06 13.68 -20.72
C ASP A 243 -2.23 12.35 -21.45
N THR A 244 -1.25 11.94 -22.26
CA THR A 244 -1.29 10.70 -23.02
C THR A 244 -0.05 9.86 -22.79
N ILE A 245 -0.22 8.55 -22.87
CA ILE A 245 0.88 7.58 -22.75
C ILE A 245 1.89 7.77 -23.88
N GLU A 246 1.41 8.10 -25.08
CA GLU A 246 2.23 8.35 -26.25
C GLU A 246 3.19 9.52 -26.00
N GLN A 247 2.71 10.63 -25.45
CA GLN A 247 3.55 11.79 -25.09
C GLN A 247 4.57 11.45 -24.01
N ILE A 248 4.18 10.65 -22.99
CA ILE A 248 5.11 10.18 -21.96
C ILE A 248 6.22 9.33 -22.59
N PHE A 249 5.87 8.43 -23.51
CA PHE A 249 6.84 7.58 -24.20
C PHE A 249 7.82 8.42 -25.05
N GLU A 250 7.30 9.35 -25.88
CA GLU A 250 8.12 10.27 -26.69
C GLU A 250 9.07 11.09 -25.82
N LYS A 251 8.58 11.61 -24.69
CA LYS A 251 9.40 12.39 -23.77
C LYS A 251 10.47 11.53 -23.09
N CYS A 252 10.12 10.36 -22.58
CA CYS A 252 11.08 9.42 -22.00
C CYS A 252 12.15 9.03 -23.01
N GLU A 253 11.79 8.72 -24.25
CA GLU A 253 12.72 8.37 -25.30
C GLU A 253 13.69 9.52 -25.60
N SER A 254 13.17 10.75 -25.74
CA SER A 254 13.99 11.95 -26.01
C SER A 254 15.00 12.22 -24.90
N LEU A 255 14.62 12.06 -23.64
CA LEU A 255 15.48 12.26 -22.48
C LEU A 255 16.48 11.11 -22.30
N SER A 256 16.12 9.88 -22.70
CA SER A 256 16.99 8.73 -22.70
C SER A 256 18.23 8.92 -23.62
N ILE A 257 18.04 9.54 -24.77
CA ILE A 257 19.12 9.86 -25.74
C ILE A 257 20.17 10.80 -25.12
N ILE A 258 19.77 11.64 -24.15
CA ILE A 258 20.69 12.58 -23.46
C ILE A 258 21.55 11.86 -22.40
N GLY A 259 21.30 10.57 -22.12
CA GLY A 259 22.15 9.75 -21.26
C GLY A 259 21.79 9.75 -19.77
N ASN A 260 20.53 10.05 -19.42
CA ASN A 260 20.07 9.92 -18.04
C ASN A 260 19.78 8.45 -17.70
N GLU A 261 20.68 7.81 -16.95
CA GLU A 261 20.60 6.37 -16.58
C GLU A 261 19.31 6.03 -15.78
N PHE A 262 18.92 6.89 -14.86
CA PHE A 262 17.69 6.67 -14.07
C PHE A 262 16.47 6.62 -14.99
N LEU A 263 16.30 7.60 -15.84
CA LEU A 263 15.14 7.69 -16.73
C LEU A 263 15.16 6.55 -17.77
N ASN A 264 16.32 6.17 -18.27
CA ASN A 264 16.47 4.98 -19.12
C ASN A 264 15.90 3.74 -18.46
N ALA A 265 16.25 3.49 -17.21
CA ALA A 265 15.73 2.35 -16.44
C ALA A 265 14.19 2.43 -16.29
N GLN A 266 13.63 3.62 -16.00
CA GLN A 266 12.19 3.80 -15.90
C GLN A 266 11.49 3.58 -17.25
N PHE A 267 12.10 4.03 -18.35
CA PHE A 267 11.55 3.86 -19.69
C PHE A 267 11.55 2.40 -20.14
N GLU A 268 12.64 1.66 -19.87
CA GLU A 268 12.68 0.22 -20.12
C GLU A 268 11.59 -0.52 -19.32
N GLU A 269 11.44 -0.22 -18.04
CA GLU A 269 10.35 -0.77 -17.23
C GLU A 269 8.97 -0.47 -17.83
N LEU A 270 8.74 0.76 -18.29
CA LEU A 270 7.47 1.19 -18.86
C LEU A 270 7.10 0.40 -20.12
N LYS A 271 8.08 0.08 -20.99
CA LYS A 271 7.89 -0.75 -22.21
C LYS A 271 7.35 -2.15 -21.93
N HIS A 272 7.59 -2.69 -20.74
CA HIS A 272 7.14 -4.02 -20.33
C HIS A 272 5.75 -4.04 -19.68
N LYS A 273 5.11 -2.87 -19.50
CA LYS A 273 3.78 -2.78 -18.90
C LYS A 273 2.67 -3.01 -19.94
N SER A 274 1.51 -3.43 -19.46
CA SER A 274 0.31 -3.58 -20.31
C SER A 274 -0.12 -2.23 -20.90
N PRO A 275 -0.19 -2.06 -22.22
CA PRO A 275 -0.59 -0.79 -22.84
C PRO A 275 -1.99 -0.34 -22.41
N THR A 276 -2.94 -1.27 -22.27
CA THR A 276 -4.29 -0.98 -21.79
C THR A 276 -4.26 -0.50 -20.34
N SER A 277 -3.49 -1.18 -19.48
CA SER A 277 -3.33 -0.80 -18.08
C SER A 277 -2.72 0.59 -17.93
N LEU A 278 -1.70 0.92 -18.72
CA LEU A 278 -1.09 2.25 -18.73
C LEU A 278 -2.13 3.35 -19.03
N LYS A 279 -2.95 3.15 -20.09
CA LYS A 279 -3.98 4.13 -20.49
C LYS A 279 -5.07 4.30 -19.42
N ILE A 280 -5.49 3.19 -18.79
CA ILE A 280 -6.47 3.25 -17.70
C ILE A 280 -5.86 3.96 -16.48
N SER A 281 -4.66 3.57 -16.08
CA SER A 281 -3.97 4.15 -14.91
C SER A 281 -3.77 5.65 -15.04
N LEU A 282 -3.33 6.12 -16.23
CA LEU A 282 -3.13 7.55 -16.47
C LEU A 282 -4.43 8.35 -16.41
N LYS A 283 -5.57 7.73 -16.75
CA LYS A 283 -6.89 8.40 -16.66
C LYS A 283 -7.47 8.44 -15.25
N GLN A 284 -6.95 7.65 -14.32
CA GLN A 284 -7.40 7.63 -12.92
C GLN A 284 -6.73 8.71 -12.07
N ILE A 285 -5.61 9.25 -12.55
CA ILE A 285 -4.80 10.26 -11.88
C ILE A 285 -5.08 11.63 -12.52
#